data_dd9e489719b569df9571303e3029f106
#
_entry.id   dd9e489719b569df9571303e3029f106
#
_cell.length_a   1.000
_cell.length_b   1.000
_cell.length_c   1.000
_cell.angle_alpha   90.00
_cell.angle_beta   90.00
_cell.angle_gamma   90.00
#
_symmetry.space_group_name_H-M   'P 1'
#
loop_
_entity.id
_entity.type
_entity.pdbx_description
1 polymer ?
#
loop_
_entity_poly.entity_id
_entity_poly.type
_entity_poly.pdbx_seq_one_letter_code
_entity_poly.pdbx_strand_id
1 'polypeptide(L)'
;MKYLFAIYCLLWATMASAQQSERFDEFELHYSIVYSTFLTADIAAQFDIPRGKDKAMLTLSVRDADAGDVEGRPMEISGRTWDLITGGDMKIKEVREGRATYYLIPFEFLDREYRFFEFDFTPEGSDKTFSYTFKTQLWRQE
;
A
#
# COMPACT_ATOMS: atom_id res chain seq x y z
N MET A 1 -3.95 -25.84 32.30
CA MET A 1 -2.85 -25.62 31.35
C MET A 1 -3.27 -25.69 29.88
N LYS A 2 -4.22 -26.51 29.51
CA LYS A 2 -4.71 -26.59 28.11
C LYS A 2 -5.38 -25.30 27.58
N TYR A 3 -5.96 -24.52 28.47
CA TYR A 3 -6.67 -23.28 28.10
C TYR A 3 -5.75 -22.05 27.99
N LEU A 4 -4.59 -22.08 28.64
CA LEU A 4 -3.58 -21.02 28.53
C LEU A 4 -2.91 -20.99 27.16
N PHE A 5 -2.79 -22.15 26.51
CA PHE A 5 -2.22 -22.26 25.17
C PHE A 5 -3.17 -21.72 24.09
N ALA A 6 -4.47 -21.93 24.28
CA ALA A 6 -5.51 -21.41 23.36
C ALA A 6 -5.62 -19.90 23.42
N ILE A 7 -5.45 -19.28 24.60
CA ILE A 7 -5.45 -17.83 24.78
C ILE A 7 -4.20 -17.20 24.15
N TYR A 8 -3.06 -17.88 24.22
CA TYR A 8 -1.82 -17.40 23.62
C TYR A 8 -1.87 -17.39 22.09
N CYS A 9 -2.52 -18.39 21.49
CA CYS A 9 -2.76 -18.42 20.03
C CYS A 9 -3.76 -17.36 19.56
N LEU A 10 -4.73 -16.98 20.39
CA LEU A 10 -5.69 -15.92 20.05
C LEU A 10 -5.04 -14.52 20.06
N LEU A 11 -4.04 -14.28 20.90
CA LEU A 11 -3.35 -13.00 20.95
C LEU A 11 -2.41 -12.76 19.76
N TRP A 12 -1.99 -13.81 19.07
CA TRP A 12 -1.15 -13.68 17.86
C TRP A 12 -1.96 -13.46 16.58
N ALA A 13 -3.26 -13.67 16.62
CA ALA A 13 -4.15 -13.45 15.48
C ALA A 13 -4.46 -11.96 15.20
N THR A 14 -4.06 -11.05 16.09
CA THR A 14 -4.38 -9.61 15.97
C THR A 14 -3.30 -8.77 15.29
N MET A 15 -2.24 -9.38 14.80
CA MET A 15 -1.22 -8.72 13.96
C MET A 15 -1.46 -8.95 12.46
N ALA A 16 -2.72 -9.11 12.06
CA ALA A 16 -3.08 -9.01 10.65
C ALA A 16 -2.90 -7.55 10.24
N SER A 17 -1.73 -7.22 9.70
CA SER A 17 -1.53 -5.93 9.06
C SER A 17 -2.65 -5.71 8.05
N ALA A 18 -3.24 -4.53 8.07
CA ALA A 18 -4.36 -4.15 7.22
C ALA A 18 -3.93 -4.02 5.75
N GLN A 19 -3.45 -5.10 5.16
CA GLN A 19 -3.35 -5.20 3.72
C GLN A 19 -4.76 -5.37 3.20
N GLN A 20 -5.22 -4.40 2.45
CA GLN A 20 -6.52 -4.41 1.83
C GLN A 20 -6.38 -4.85 0.37
N SER A 21 -7.40 -5.49 -0.15
CA SER A 21 -7.44 -5.88 -1.55
C SER A 21 -8.81 -5.61 -2.16
N GLU A 22 -8.80 -5.36 -3.46
CA GLU A 22 -9.99 -5.14 -4.28
C GLU A 22 -9.86 -5.91 -5.59
N ARG A 23 -10.94 -6.57 -6.02
CA ARG A 23 -10.94 -7.37 -7.24
C ARG A 23 -11.40 -6.56 -8.44
N PHE A 24 -10.67 -6.67 -9.55
CA PHE A 24 -10.94 -6.08 -10.85
C PHE A 24 -10.84 -7.15 -11.94
N ASP A 25 -11.96 -7.70 -12.38
CA ASP A 25 -12.01 -8.83 -13.30
C ASP A 25 -11.15 -10.03 -12.82
N GLU A 26 -10.15 -10.44 -13.58
CA GLU A 26 -9.20 -11.50 -13.21
C GLU A 26 -8.05 -11.03 -12.30
N PHE A 27 -7.98 -9.74 -12.00
CA PHE A 27 -6.92 -9.14 -11.19
C PHE A 27 -7.38 -8.82 -9.78
N GLU A 28 -6.44 -8.80 -8.86
CA GLU A 28 -6.63 -8.33 -7.50
C GLU A 28 -5.57 -7.28 -7.17
N LEU A 29 -6.04 -6.09 -6.85
CA LEU A 29 -5.20 -4.99 -6.40
C LEU A 29 -5.03 -5.07 -4.89
N HIS A 30 -3.79 -5.19 -4.43
CA HIS A 30 -3.42 -5.12 -3.02
C HIS A 30 -2.87 -3.74 -2.71
N TYR A 31 -3.32 -3.14 -1.62
CA TYR A 31 -2.85 -1.85 -1.18
C TYR A 31 -2.73 -1.77 0.34
N SER A 32 -1.75 -1.02 0.79
CA SER A 32 -1.56 -0.76 2.21
C SER A 32 -0.86 0.58 2.43
N ILE A 33 -1.10 1.19 3.58
CA ILE A 33 -0.39 2.37 4.01
C ILE A 33 0.53 1.99 5.16
N VAL A 34 1.80 2.34 5.01
CA VAL A 34 2.85 2.11 6.00
C VAL A 34 3.38 3.47 6.45
N TYR A 35 3.34 3.73 7.75
CA TYR A 35 4.01 4.92 8.29
C TYR A 35 5.52 4.77 8.18
N SER A 36 6.20 5.82 7.75
CA SER A 36 7.64 5.76 7.48
C SER A 36 8.48 5.51 8.75
N THR A 37 7.92 5.75 9.92
CA THR A 37 8.55 5.43 11.21
C THR A 37 8.71 3.93 11.46
N PHE A 38 7.91 3.10 10.82
CA PHE A 38 8.04 1.63 10.89
C PHE A 38 9.14 1.08 9.98
N LEU A 39 9.65 1.88 9.05
CA LEU A 39 10.77 1.48 8.20
C LEU A 39 12.08 1.70 8.96
N THR A 40 13.01 0.76 8.80
CA THR A 40 14.39 0.99 9.27
C THR A 40 15.06 2.06 8.42
N ALA A 41 16.08 2.72 8.96
CA ALA A 41 16.82 3.74 8.23
C ALA A 41 17.43 3.19 6.93
N ASP A 42 17.91 1.95 6.94
CA ASP A 42 18.53 1.29 5.79
C ASP A 42 17.51 1.03 4.68
N ILE A 43 16.33 0.52 5.03
CA ILE A 43 15.25 0.27 4.06
C ILE A 43 14.75 1.58 3.47
N ALA A 44 14.53 2.60 4.28
CA ALA A 44 14.10 3.91 3.80
C ALA A 44 15.14 4.52 2.86
N ALA A 45 16.43 4.40 3.16
CA ALA A 45 17.52 4.89 2.31
C ALA A 45 17.61 4.10 1.00
N GLN A 46 17.44 2.78 1.04
CA GLN A 46 17.48 1.91 -0.15
C GLN A 46 16.44 2.32 -1.19
N PHE A 47 15.26 2.70 -0.76
CA PHE A 47 14.15 3.09 -1.63
C PHE A 47 13.95 4.61 -1.72
N ASP A 48 14.86 5.39 -1.14
CA ASP A 48 14.78 6.86 -1.11
C ASP A 48 13.43 7.34 -0.57
N ILE A 49 13.04 6.82 0.60
CA ILE A 49 11.79 7.15 1.27
C ILE A 49 12.10 8.06 2.46
N PRO A 50 11.58 9.29 2.48
CA PRO A 50 11.74 10.18 3.62
C PRO A 50 11.09 9.61 4.87
N ARG A 51 11.80 9.61 5.99
CA ARG A 51 11.27 9.21 7.30
C ARG A 51 10.84 10.43 8.12
N GLY A 52 9.74 10.29 8.83
CA GLY A 52 9.22 11.32 9.71
C GLY A 52 7.90 10.90 10.33
N LYS A 53 7.52 11.56 11.41
CA LYS A 53 6.26 11.30 12.14
C LYS A 53 5.01 11.70 11.32
N ASP A 54 5.19 12.49 10.30
CA ASP A 54 4.19 13.02 9.37
C ASP A 54 4.36 12.46 7.95
N LYS A 55 5.07 11.34 7.81
CA LYS A 55 5.37 10.73 6.51
C LYS A 55 4.91 9.28 6.48
N ALA A 56 4.31 8.92 5.36
CA ALA A 56 3.82 7.57 5.10
C ALA A 56 4.06 7.19 3.64
N MET A 57 3.75 5.95 3.33
CA MET A 57 3.92 5.38 2.02
C MET A 57 2.72 4.51 1.69
N LEU A 58 2.10 4.76 0.54
CA LEU A 58 1.15 3.84 -0.06
C LEU A 58 1.92 2.79 -0.86
N THR A 59 1.63 1.52 -0.61
CA THR A 59 2.16 0.38 -1.37
C THR A 59 1.06 -0.22 -2.21
N LEU A 60 1.31 -0.42 -3.49
CA LEU A 60 0.38 -1.02 -4.45
C LEU A 60 1.02 -2.23 -5.13
N SER A 61 0.23 -3.27 -5.32
CA SER A 61 0.62 -4.47 -6.06
C SER A 61 -0.61 -5.06 -6.74
N VAL A 62 -0.49 -5.46 -7.99
CA VAL A 62 -1.56 -6.15 -8.73
C VAL A 62 -1.15 -7.58 -9.03
N ARG A 63 -2.06 -8.53 -8.81
CA ARG A 63 -1.84 -9.97 -9.00
C ARG A 63 -2.99 -10.59 -9.80
N ASP A 64 -2.76 -11.77 -10.35
CA ASP A 64 -3.86 -12.61 -10.83
C ASP A 64 -4.67 -13.14 -9.64
N ALA A 65 -5.98 -12.89 -9.63
CA ALA A 65 -6.83 -13.26 -8.51
C ALA A 65 -6.98 -14.78 -8.35
N ASP A 66 -6.99 -15.53 -9.46
CA ASP A 66 -7.31 -16.95 -9.49
C ASP A 66 -6.08 -17.87 -9.62
N ALA A 67 -4.89 -17.31 -9.89
CA ALA A 67 -3.68 -18.08 -10.11
C ALA A 67 -2.96 -18.54 -8.84
N GLY A 68 -3.41 -18.13 -7.66
CA GLY A 68 -2.71 -18.39 -6.40
C GLY A 68 -1.33 -17.71 -6.32
N ASP A 69 -1.08 -16.78 -7.22
CA ASP A 69 0.17 -16.03 -7.31
C ASP A 69 0.23 -15.02 -6.16
N VAL A 70 1.35 -15.01 -5.48
CA VAL A 70 1.63 -14.06 -4.39
C VAL A 70 2.51 -12.90 -4.84
N GLU A 71 3.01 -12.97 -6.07
CA GLU A 71 3.90 -11.97 -6.63
C GLU A 71 3.12 -10.94 -7.44
N GLY A 72 3.41 -9.65 -7.23
CA GLY A 72 2.86 -8.58 -8.04
C GLY A 72 3.44 -8.57 -9.44
N ARG A 73 2.61 -8.24 -10.44
CA ARG A 73 3.04 -8.02 -11.81
C ARG A 73 3.22 -6.55 -12.11
N PRO A 74 3.99 -6.20 -13.17
CA PRO A 74 4.07 -4.83 -13.64
C PRO A 74 2.71 -4.28 -14.06
N MET A 75 2.52 -2.98 -13.89
CA MET A 75 1.36 -2.24 -14.40
C MET A 75 1.76 -0.83 -14.81
N GLU A 76 1.02 -0.26 -15.73
CA GLU A 76 1.02 1.18 -15.93
C GLU A 76 0.10 1.80 -14.90
N ILE A 77 0.56 2.82 -14.20
CA ILE A 77 -0.18 3.46 -13.13
C ILE A 77 0.04 4.96 -13.11
N SER A 78 -1.02 5.71 -12.95
CA SER A 78 -1.01 7.15 -12.73
C SER A 78 -2.16 7.55 -11.84
N GLY A 79 -1.99 8.61 -11.07
CA GLY A 79 -3.03 9.08 -10.19
C GLY A 79 -2.64 10.29 -9.39
N ARG A 80 -3.55 10.67 -8.51
CA ARG A 80 -3.41 11.80 -7.63
C ARG A 80 -3.81 11.48 -6.20
N THR A 81 -3.27 12.25 -5.28
CA THR A 81 -3.64 12.21 -3.87
C THR A 81 -3.92 13.62 -3.39
N TRP A 82 -4.88 13.76 -2.48
CA TRP A 82 -5.25 15.07 -1.93
C TRP A 82 -5.80 14.92 -0.51
N ASP A 83 -5.75 16.02 0.20
CA ASP A 83 -6.48 16.23 1.45
C ASP A 83 -7.55 17.31 1.25
N LEU A 84 -8.10 17.85 2.33
CA LEU A 84 -9.12 18.90 2.25
C LEU A 84 -8.57 20.28 1.84
N ILE A 85 -7.26 20.43 1.75
CA ILE A 85 -6.58 21.72 1.53
C ILE A 85 -5.78 21.70 0.24
N THR A 86 -4.99 20.64 0.02
CA THR A 86 -4.04 20.54 -1.09
C THR A 86 -4.10 19.18 -1.78
N GLY A 87 -3.58 19.12 -2.98
CA GLY A 87 -3.45 17.87 -3.73
C GLY A 87 -2.43 17.97 -4.84
N GLY A 88 -2.08 16.83 -5.40
CA GLY A 88 -1.14 16.73 -6.49
C GLY A 88 -1.01 15.33 -7.03
N ASP A 89 -0.20 15.19 -8.08
CA ASP A 89 0.08 13.91 -8.68
C ASP A 89 0.83 12.99 -7.72
N MET A 90 0.51 11.70 -7.77
CA MET A 90 1.22 10.68 -7.02
C MET A 90 2.64 10.52 -7.56
N LYS A 91 3.63 10.53 -6.66
CA LYS A 91 5.02 10.24 -6.99
C LYS A 91 5.26 8.74 -6.85
N ILE A 92 5.20 8.04 -7.97
CA ILE A 92 5.19 6.59 -8.01
C ILE A 92 6.60 6.07 -8.26
N LYS A 93 7.07 5.16 -7.39
CA LYS A 93 8.33 4.44 -7.55
C LYS A 93 8.03 2.97 -7.84
N GLU A 94 8.48 2.48 -8.98
CA GLU A 94 8.41 1.06 -9.31
C GLU A 94 9.59 0.32 -8.68
N VAL A 95 9.30 -0.78 -7.99
CA VAL A 95 10.31 -1.65 -7.39
C VAL A 95 10.15 -3.04 -7.96
N ARG A 96 11.25 -3.60 -8.47
CA ARG A 96 11.32 -4.96 -8.98
C ARG A 96 12.29 -5.78 -8.14
N GLU A 97 11.78 -6.87 -7.57
CA GLU A 97 12.57 -7.84 -6.80
C GLU A 97 12.28 -9.25 -7.32
N GLY A 98 13.23 -9.81 -8.05
CA GLY A 98 13.02 -11.11 -8.73
C GLY A 98 11.87 -11.02 -9.72
N ARG A 99 10.80 -11.77 -9.47
CA ARG A 99 9.57 -11.77 -10.28
C ARG A 99 8.52 -10.78 -9.77
N ALA A 100 8.67 -10.30 -8.54
CA ALA A 100 7.72 -9.40 -7.92
C ALA A 100 7.95 -7.96 -8.37
N THR A 101 6.86 -7.28 -8.71
CA THR A 101 6.83 -5.84 -8.97
C THR A 101 5.81 -5.19 -8.06
N TYR A 102 6.19 -4.13 -7.39
CA TYR A 102 5.30 -3.33 -6.56
C TYR A 102 5.64 -1.84 -6.67
N TYR A 103 4.73 -1.01 -6.22
CA TYR A 103 4.80 0.43 -6.41
C TYR A 103 4.72 1.12 -5.06
N LEU A 104 5.62 2.06 -4.84
CA LEU A 104 5.73 2.82 -3.62
C LEU A 104 5.41 4.29 -3.90
N ILE A 105 4.49 4.84 -3.15
CA ILE A 105 4.07 6.23 -3.26
C ILE A 105 4.28 6.92 -1.91
N PRO A 106 5.44 7.53 -1.65
CA PRO A 106 5.67 8.28 -0.44
C PRO A 106 4.89 9.60 -0.45
N PHE A 107 4.37 9.98 0.70
CA PHE A 107 3.64 11.25 0.87
C PHE A 107 3.77 11.79 2.30
N GLU A 108 3.50 13.07 2.46
CA GLU A 108 3.40 13.75 3.75
C GLU A 108 1.93 13.95 4.11
N PHE A 109 1.62 13.99 5.40
CA PHE A 109 0.27 14.18 5.88
C PHE A 109 0.23 15.04 7.16
N LEU A 110 -0.93 15.65 7.42
CA LEU A 110 -1.22 16.35 8.65
C LEU A 110 -1.87 15.39 9.66
N ASP A 111 -1.69 15.66 10.94
CA ASP A 111 -2.32 14.86 12.00
C ASP A 111 -3.85 14.86 11.86
N ARG A 112 -4.43 13.68 11.92
CA ARG A 112 -5.87 13.40 11.79
C ARG A 112 -6.48 13.76 10.44
N GLU A 113 -5.67 13.99 9.40
CA GLU A 113 -6.22 14.29 8.08
C GLU A 113 -6.89 13.08 7.43
N TYR A 114 -7.86 13.36 6.59
CA TYR A 114 -8.36 12.43 5.60
C TYR A 114 -7.58 12.61 4.32
N ARG A 115 -6.95 11.53 3.85
CA ARG A 115 -6.20 11.49 2.60
C ARG A 115 -6.97 10.65 1.59
N PHE A 116 -7.11 11.19 0.39
CA PHE A 116 -7.76 10.57 -0.75
C PHE A 116 -6.71 10.14 -1.77
N PHE A 117 -6.95 8.98 -2.36
CA PHE A 117 -6.15 8.45 -3.46
C PHE A 117 -7.06 8.05 -4.59
N GLU A 118 -6.76 8.50 -5.79
CA GLU A 118 -7.45 8.15 -7.02
C GLU A 118 -6.41 7.82 -8.08
N PHE A 119 -6.49 6.64 -8.67
CA PHE A 119 -5.54 6.23 -9.68
C PHE A 119 -6.16 5.28 -10.69
N ASP A 120 -5.58 5.30 -11.88
CA ASP A 120 -5.85 4.37 -12.97
C ASP A 120 -4.67 3.43 -13.12
N PHE A 121 -4.95 2.16 -13.36
CA PHE A 121 -3.91 1.17 -13.56
C PHE A 121 -4.28 0.17 -14.66
N THR A 122 -3.27 -0.23 -15.43
CA THR A 122 -3.38 -1.22 -16.48
C THR A 122 -2.36 -2.33 -16.21
N PRO A 123 -2.80 -3.51 -15.72
CA PRO A 123 -1.88 -4.63 -15.50
C PRO A 123 -1.20 -5.07 -16.79
N GLU A 124 0.07 -5.48 -16.71
CA GLU A 124 0.79 -6.06 -17.82
C GLU A 124 0.05 -7.30 -18.35
N GLY A 125 -0.12 -7.39 -19.65
CA GLY A 125 -0.88 -8.45 -20.31
C GLY A 125 -2.38 -8.16 -20.44
N SER A 126 -2.85 -7.02 -19.93
CA SER A 126 -4.22 -6.53 -20.09
C SER A 126 -4.23 -5.30 -20.97
N ASP A 127 -5.28 -5.14 -21.76
CA ASP A 127 -5.61 -3.91 -22.52
C ASP A 127 -6.70 -3.07 -21.83
N LYS A 128 -7.13 -3.50 -20.63
CA LYS A 128 -8.09 -2.77 -19.81
C LYS A 128 -7.40 -1.93 -18.76
N THR A 129 -7.89 -0.69 -18.63
CA THR A 129 -7.51 0.23 -17.55
C THR A 129 -8.61 0.23 -16.50
N PHE A 130 -8.21 0.03 -15.24
CA PHE A 130 -9.09 0.07 -14.10
C PHE A 130 -8.87 1.34 -13.30
N SER A 131 -9.91 1.83 -12.66
CA SER A 131 -9.85 3.01 -11.79
C SER A 131 -10.22 2.63 -10.37
N TYR A 132 -9.49 3.16 -9.40
CA TYR A 132 -9.76 2.94 -7.99
C TYR A 132 -9.60 4.23 -7.19
N THR A 133 -10.53 4.45 -6.26
CA THR A 133 -10.51 5.58 -5.35
C THR A 133 -10.77 5.08 -3.94
N PHE A 134 -9.96 5.50 -3.01
CA PHE A 134 -10.20 5.25 -1.58
C PHE A 134 -9.75 6.43 -0.73
N LYS A 135 -10.26 6.47 0.50
CA LYS A 135 -9.83 7.42 1.50
C LYS A 135 -9.41 6.72 2.77
N THR A 136 -8.49 7.32 3.49
CA THR A 136 -8.05 6.86 4.80
C THR A 136 -7.82 8.04 5.73
N GLN A 137 -7.96 7.81 7.03
CA GLN A 137 -7.57 8.79 8.03
C GLN A 137 -6.17 8.47 8.53
N LEU A 138 -5.33 9.48 8.65
CA LEU A 138 -3.93 9.37 9.06
C LEU A 138 -3.70 10.08 10.38
N TRP A 139 -2.84 9.49 11.19
CA TRP A 139 -2.52 9.97 12.54
C TRP A 139 -1.01 10.12 12.65
N ARG A 140 -0.59 11.28 13.11
CA ARG A 140 0.83 11.53 13.35
C ARG A 140 1.37 10.53 14.38
N GLN A 141 2.50 9.93 14.06
CA GLN A 141 3.17 8.99 14.94
C GLN A 141 3.90 9.73 16.08
N GLU A 142 3.88 9.17 17.30
CA GLU A 142 4.56 9.73 18.46
C GLU A 142 6.09 9.49 18.45
#